data_d3f952354028e93e7ea37e242f183cd0
#
_entry.id   d3f952354028e93e7ea37e242f183cd0
#
_cell.length_a   1.000
_cell.length_b   1.000
_cell.length_c   1.000
_cell.angle_alpha   90.00
_cell.angle_beta   90.00
_cell.angle_gamma   90.00
#
_symmetry.space_group_name_H-M   'P 1'
#
loop_
_entity.id
_entity.type
_entity.pdbx_description
1 polymer ?
#
loop_
_entity_poly.entity_id
_entity_poly.type
_entity_poly.pdbx_seq_one_letter_code
_entity_poly.pdbx_strand_id
1 'polypeptide(L)'
;YFSAYDGKVHEDNGVDFWVDDWVWDTYLALHPLQVLLNPEAQEQKLASYIRMYEQSGWIPTFPCVFGDAHCMNGNHAAGVFADALNKGLRFDVEKAFEGMKHTVMTESMIPWYRGPKTALDDFYHENGWFPALHPGEKEEFTEVGPFEQRQAAAVTTAASYDDWCIAQLAKHLGKDEDYRFF
;
A
#
# COMPACT_ATOMS: atom_id res chain seq x y z
N TYR A 1 1.73 16.85 -16.34
CA TYR A 1 2.79 16.35 -15.46
C TYR A 1 3.55 15.19 -16.11
N PHE A 2 4.81 15.01 -15.71
CA PHE A 2 5.58 13.80 -16.03
C PHE A 2 5.39 12.79 -14.90
N SER A 3 5.14 11.51 -15.23
CA SER A 3 5.08 10.43 -14.27
C SER A 3 6.30 9.53 -14.37
N ALA A 4 6.99 9.32 -13.26
CA ALA A 4 8.06 8.34 -13.17
C ALA A 4 7.54 6.89 -13.07
N TYR A 5 6.23 6.70 -12.88
CA TYR A 5 5.59 5.39 -12.75
C TYR A 5 5.46 4.65 -14.09
N ASP A 6 5.33 5.38 -15.19
CA ASP A 6 5.29 4.82 -16.56
C ASP A 6 6.24 5.53 -17.54
N GLY A 7 6.96 6.56 -17.09
CA GLY A 7 7.91 7.33 -17.90
C GLY A 7 7.27 8.24 -18.95
N LYS A 8 5.99 8.62 -18.78
CA LYS A 8 5.24 9.41 -19.76
C LYS A 8 4.78 10.77 -19.22
N VAL A 9 4.42 11.63 -20.17
CA VAL A 9 3.76 12.91 -19.88
C VAL A 9 2.24 12.71 -19.95
N HIS A 10 1.54 13.18 -18.94
CA HIS A 10 0.08 13.10 -18.82
C HIS A 10 -0.54 14.49 -18.67
N GLU A 11 -1.78 14.63 -19.09
CA GLU A 11 -2.63 15.75 -18.72
C GLU A 11 -3.27 15.49 -17.36
N ASP A 12 -3.36 16.51 -16.51
CA ASP A 12 -3.95 16.39 -15.18
C ASP A 12 -5.48 16.50 -15.17
N ASN A 13 -6.05 17.08 -16.25
CA ASN A 13 -7.49 17.34 -16.40
C ASN A 13 -8.09 18.15 -15.23
N GLY A 14 -7.28 19.04 -14.64
CA GLY A 14 -7.69 19.88 -13.52
C GLY A 14 -7.66 19.18 -12.15
N VAL A 15 -7.04 18.01 -12.07
CA VAL A 15 -6.80 17.30 -10.80
C VAL A 15 -5.30 17.13 -10.61
N ASP A 16 -4.73 17.79 -9.63
CA ASP A 16 -3.30 17.75 -9.36
C ASP A 16 -2.78 16.32 -9.15
N PHE A 17 -1.55 16.08 -9.61
CA PHE A 17 -0.84 14.83 -9.36
C PHE A 17 0.19 15.05 -8.24
N TRP A 18 -0.13 14.49 -7.07
CA TRP A 18 0.68 14.61 -5.87
C TRP A 18 1.68 13.47 -5.79
N VAL A 19 2.94 13.80 -5.50
CA VAL A 19 4.05 12.86 -5.29
C VAL A 19 4.79 13.23 -4.01
N ASP A 20 5.81 12.45 -3.64
CA ASP A 20 6.59 12.62 -2.42
C ASP A 20 5.76 12.50 -1.15
N ASP A 21 5.18 11.33 -0.97
CA ASP A 21 4.48 11.00 0.25
C ASP A 21 5.11 9.76 0.92
N TRP A 22 5.64 9.95 2.08
CA TRP A 22 6.20 8.88 2.89
C TRP A 22 5.08 8.27 3.72
N VAL A 23 4.29 7.41 3.08
CA VAL A 23 3.03 6.89 3.62
C VAL A 23 3.21 6.21 4.96
N TRP A 24 4.32 5.51 5.18
CA TRP A 24 4.66 4.90 6.47
C TRP A 24 4.68 5.91 7.61
N ASP A 25 5.10 7.16 7.34
CA ASP A 25 5.12 8.25 8.32
C ASP A 25 3.78 9.01 8.37
N THR A 26 3.13 9.19 7.23
CA THR A 26 2.06 10.17 7.07
C THR A 26 0.65 9.60 7.32
N TYR A 27 0.46 8.28 7.19
CA TYR A 27 -0.86 7.66 7.29
C TYR A 27 -1.50 7.83 8.68
N LEU A 28 -0.70 7.87 9.76
CA LEU A 28 -1.21 7.97 11.14
C LEU A 28 -1.76 9.36 11.50
N ALA A 29 -1.17 10.42 10.97
CA ALA A 29 -1.48 11.76 11.42
C ALA A 29 -1.73 12.76 10.29
N LEU A 30 -0.84 12.84 9.29
CA LEU A 30 -0.91 13.86 8.25
C LEU A 30 -2.17 13.70 7.38
N HIS A 31 -2.42 12.51 6.84
CA HIS A 31 -3.61 12.26 6.04
C HIS A 31 -4.91 12.44 6.84
N PRO A 32 -5.07 11.88 8.05
CA PRO A 32 -6.24 12.14 8.90
C PRO A 32 -6.46 13.61 9.22
N LEU A 33 -5.40 14.38 9.43
CA LEU A 33 -5.48 15.81 9.66
C LEU A 33 -5.91 16.57 8.40
N GLN A 34 -5.38 16.19 7.24
CA GLN A 34 -5.74 16.82 5.97
C GLN A 34 -7.19 16.59 5.58
N VAL A 35 -7.76 15.43 5.90
CA VAL A 35 -9.20 15.18 5.72
C VAL A 35 -10.04 16.25 6.42
N LEU A 36 -9.59 16.74 7.58
CA LEU A 36 -10.30 17.77 8.35
C LEU A 36 -10.00 19.17 7.86
N LEU A 37 -8.77 19.47 7.47
CA LEU A 37 -8.33 20.84 7.17
C LEU A 37 -8.44 21.19 5.68
N ASN A 38 -8.23 20.22 4.79
CA ASN A 38 -8.25 20.42 3.34
C ASN A 38 -8.71 19.15 2.61
N PRO A 39 -10.01 18.80 2.70
CA PRO A 39 -10.54 17.58 2.11
C PRO A 39 -10.35 17.52 0.59
N GLU A 40 -10.42 18.64 -0.12
CA GLU A 40 -10.22 18.67 -1.58
C GLU A 40 -8.81 18.24 -1.98
N ALA A 41 -7.77 18.73 -1.31
CA ALA A 41 -6.40 18.29 -1.57
C ALA A 41 -6.22 16.82 -1.19
N GLN A 42 -6.89 16.34 -0.15
CA GLN A 42 -6.84 14.92 0.21
C GLN A 42 -7.51 14.04 -0.86
N GLU A 43 -8.66 14.45 -1.42
CA GLU A 43 -9.30 13.74 -2.54
C GLU A 43 -8.36 13.66 -3.76
N GLN A 44 -7.61 14.71 -4.08
CA GLN A 44 -6.61 14.71 -5.16
C GLN A 44 -5.43 13.78 -4.88
N LYS A 45 -4.99 13.67 -3.63
CA LYS A 45 -3.94 12.71 -3.23
C LYS A 45 -4.39 11.27 -3.39
N LEU A 46 -5.62 10.94 -2.98
CA LEU A 46 -6.21 9.62 -3.21
C LEU A 46 -6.28 9.28 -4.72
N ALA A 47 -6.70 10.26 -5.54
CA ALA A 47 -6.70 10.12 -6.99
C ALA A 47 -5.27 9.91 -7.54
N SER A 48 -4.25 10.53 -6.93
CA SER A 48 -2.85 10.34 -7.34
C SER A 48 -2.36 8.93 -7.07
N TYR A 49 -2.68 8.32 -5.92
CA TYR A 49 -2.37 6.91 -5.66
C TYR A 49 -3.03 5.98 -6.67
N ILE A 50 -4.30 6.22 -7.01
CA ILE A 50 -5.01 5.43 -8.02
C ILE A 50 -4.35 5.55 -9.40
N ARG A 51 -3.94 6.78 -9.80
CA ARG A 51 -3.20 6.98 -11.05
C ARG A 51 -1.83 6.27 -11.06
N MET A 52 -1.12 6.27 -9.93
CA MET A 52 0.14 5.54 -9.79
C MET A 52 -0.07 4.04 -10.00
N TYR A 53 -1.14 3.48 -9.44
CA TYR A 53 -1.55 2.10 -9.71
C TYR A 53 -1.86 1.86 -11.20
N GLU A 54 -2.64 2.71 -11.83
CA GLU A 54 -2.98 2.60 -13.26
C GLU A 54 -1.75 2.67 -14.18
N GLN A 55 -0.71 3.37 -13.76
CA GLN A 55 0.51 3.60 -14.53
C GLN A 55 1.58 2.53 -14.28
N SER A 56 1.70 2.02 -13.05
CA SER A 56 2.76 1.07 -12.66
C SER A 56 2.25 -0.36 -12.43
N GLY A 57 0.95 -0.55 -12.20
CA GLY A 57 0.35 -1.81 -11.77
C GLY A 57 0.32 -2.01 -10.25
N TRP A 58 0.83 -1.06 -9.46
CA TRP A 58 0.93 -1.15 -8.00
C TRP A 58 0.45 0.11 -7.31
N ILE A 59 -0.21 -0.03 -6.16
CA ILE A 59 -0.38 1.09 -5.23
C ILE A 59 0.98 1.30 -4.55
N PRO A 60 1.54 2.53 -4.59
CA PRO A 60 2.87 2.76 -4.05
C PRO A 60 2.90 2.63 -2.52
N THR A 61 4.01 2.12 -2.00
CA THR A 61 4.29 2.04 -0.57
C THR A 61 5.02 3.26 -0.05
N PHE A 62 5.82 3.91 -0.93
CA PHE A 62 6.62 5.07 -0.58
C PHE A 62 6.83 5.95 -1.83
N PRO A 63 5.77 6.67 -2.28
CA PRO A 63 5.80 7.42 -3.52
C PRO A 63 6.80 8.58 -3.46
N CYS A 64 7.65 8.65 -4.49
CA CYS A 64 8.64 9.70 -4.70
C CYS A 64 8.55 10.24 -6.13
N VAL A 65 9.20 11.39 -6.40
CA VAL A 65 9.24 11.99 -7.75
C VAL A 65 9.90 11.07 -8.80
N PHE A 66 10.70 10.12 -8.39
CA PHE A 66 11.37 9.14 -9.24
C PHE A 66 10.66 7.78 -9.33
N GLY A 67 9.48 7.64 -8.75
CA GLY A 67 8.69 6.41 -8.64
C GLY A 67 8.54 5.95 -7.20
N ASP A 68 8.11 4.71 -7.00
CA ASP A 68 8.00 4.12 -5.67
C ASP A 68 9.37 3.70 -5.15
N ALA A 69 9.78 4.21 -4.00
CA ALA A 69 11.05 3.82 -3.35
C ALA A 69 10.99 2.43 -2.73
N HIS A 70 9.78 1.91 -2.46
CA HIS A 70 9.55 0.61 -1.85
C HIS A 70 10.45 0.34 -0.63
N CYS A 71 10.50 1.29 0.26
CA CYS A 71 11.19 1.17 1.54
C CYS A 71 10.17 1.02 2.68
N MET A 72 10.64 0.65 3.86
CA MET A 72 9.80 0.34 5.02
C MET A 72 8.97 -0.93 4.83
N ASN A 73 7.98 -1.14 5.69
CA ASN A 73 7.05 -2.26 5.64
C ASN A 73 5.60 -1.75 5.62
N GLY A 74 4.69 -2.59 5.14
CA GLY A 74 3.27 -2.29 5.05
C GLY A 74 2.87 -1.56 3.75
N ASN A 75 1.58 -1.67 3.45
CA ASN A 75 0.90 -1.00 2.35
C ASN A 75 -0.09 0.03 2.90
N HIS A 76 0.41 0.97 3.71
CA HIS A 76 -0.40 1.87 4.53
C HIS A 76 -1.28 2.86 3.74
N ALA A 77 -1.16 2.90 2.41
CA ALA A 77 -2.16 3.53 1.55
C ALA A 77 -3.56 2.93 1.79
N ALA A 78 -3.67 1.65 2.20
CA ALA A 78 -4.93 1.03 2.62
C ALA A 78 -5.58 1.79 3.78
N GLY A 79 -4.78 2.17 4.79
CA GLY A 79 -5.25 2.98 5.92
C GLY A 79 -5.72 4.37 5.49
N VAL A 80 -5.00 5.00 4.56
CA VAL A 80 -5.38 6.32 4.02
C VAL A 80 -6.71 6.25 3.25
N PHE A 81 -6.93 5.22 2.42
CA PHE A 81 -8.18 5.01 1.72
C PHE A 81 -9.33 4.68 2.68
N ALA A 82 -9.11 3.80 3.66
CA ALA A 82 -10.15 3.41 4.62
C ALA A 82 -10.58 4.59 5.52
N ASP A 83 -9.63 5.40 5.99
CA ASP A 83 -9.92 6.60 6.77
C ASP A 83 -10.72 7.62 5.95
N ALA A 84 -10.30 7.88 4.71
CA ALA A 84 -10.98 8.78 3.79
C ALA A 84 -12.40 8.31 3.48
N LEU A 85 -12.60 7.01 3.22
CA LEU A 85 -13.91 6.41 3.01
C LEU A 85 -14.84 6.63 4.22
N ASN A 86 -14.36 6.31 5.42
CA ASN A 86 -15.13 6.44 6.65
C ASN A 86 -15.50 7.90 6.98
N LYS A 87 -14.71 8.86 6.51
CA LYS A 87 -14.97 10.30 6.68
C LYS A 87 -15.74 10.92 5.50
N GLY A 88 -16.14 10.13 4.52
CA GLY A 88 -17.01 10.55 3.42
C GLY A 88 -16.33 11.33 2.30
N LEU A 89 -15.02 11.20 2.13
CA LEU A 89 -14.30 11.77 0.99
C LEU A 89 -14.68 11.05 -0.31
N ARG A 90 -14.58 11.79 -1.42
CA ARG A 90 -14.92 11.28 -2.75
C ARG A 90 -13.67 10.80 -3.47
N PHE A 91 -13.64 9.54 -3.84
CA PHE A 91 -12.63 8.92 -4.69
C PHE A 91 -13.19 7.65 -5.33
N ASP A 92 -12.49 7.08 -6.28
CA ASP A 92 -12.86 5.81 -6.89
C ASP A 92 -12.53 4.64 -5.94
N VAL A 93 -13.50 4.29 -5.09
CA VAL A 93 -13.34 3.25 -4.06
C VAL A 93 -13.14 1.88 -4.69
N GLU A 94 -13.80 1.59 -5.81
CA GLU A 94 -13.65 0.32 -6.55
C GLU A 94 -12.20 0.15 -7.01
N LYS A 95 -11.66 1.18 -7.66
CA LYS A 95 -10.29 1.14 -8.20
C LYS A 95 -9.23 1.15 -7.09
N ALA A 96 -9.46 1.88 -6.00
CA ALA A 96 -8.61 1.83 -4.82
C ALA A 96 -8.56 0.41 -4.22
N PHE A 97 -9.72 -0.23 -4.08
CA PHE A 97 -9.82 -1.61 -3.61
C PHE A 97 -9.11 -2.58 -4.56
N GLU A 98 -9.36 -2.50 -5.88
CA GLU A 98 -8.69 -3.33 -6.90
C GLU A 98 -7.17 -3.18 -6.81
N GLY A 99 -6.68 -1.95 -6.76
CA GLY A 99 -5.25 -1.65 -6.67
C GLY A 99 -4.62 -2.19 -5.40
N MET A 100 -5.24 -1.99 -4.24
CA MET A 100 -4.75 -2.51 -2.97
C MET A 100 -4.74 -4.04 -2.95
N LYS A 101 -5.86 -4.67 -3.33
CA LYS A 101 -5.94 -6.14 -3.42
C LYS A 101 -4.88 -6.70 -4.37
N HIS A 102 -4.74 -6.10 -5.57
CA HIS A 102 -3.73 -6.53 -6.52
C HIS A 102 -2.32 -6.45 -5.92
N THR A 103 -1.98 -5.31 -5.33
CA THR A 103 -0.65 -5.07 -4.74
C THR A 103 -0.33 -6.11 -3.66
N VAL A 104 -1.17 -6.26 -2.64
CA VAL A 104 -0.88 -7.18 -1.52
C VAL A 104 -0.92 -8.65 -1.91
N MET A 105 -1.63 -9.02 -2.99
CA MET A 105 -1.71 -10.40 -3.46
C MET A 105 -0.62 -10.78 -4.46
N THR A 106 0.13 -9.82 -4.99
CA THR A 106 1.10 -10.08 -6.07
C THR A 106 2.49 -9.55 -5.81
N GLU A 107 2.64 -8.54 -4.97
CA GLU A 107 3.93 -7.96 -4.56
C GLU A 107 4.39 -8.54 -3.22
N SER A 108 5.72 -8.61 -3.02
CA SER A 108 6.28 -9.13 -1.78
C SER A 108 6.21 -8.12 -0.63
N MET A 109 5.96 -8.63 0.57
CA MET A 109 6.00 -7.89 1.85
C MET A 109 7.42 -7.77 2.42
N ILE A 110 8.43 -8.37 1.79
CA ILE A 110 9.82 -8.30 2.26
C ILE A 110 10.28 -6.84 2.27
N PRO A 111 10.72 -6.30 3.41
CA PRO A 111 11.18 -4.92 3.50
C PRO A 111 12.31 -4.61 2.52
N TRP A 112 12.21 -3.47 1.82
CA TRP A 112 13.20 -3.00 0.85
C TRP A 112 13.39 -3.88 -0.41
N TYR A 113 12.55 -4.88 -0.58
CA TYR A 113 12.51 -5.67 -1.80
C TYR A 113 11.27 -5.30 -2.62
N ARG A 114 11.47 -4.91 -3.87
CA ARG A 114 10.41 -4.69 -4.84
C ARG A 114 10.41 -5.78 -5.87
N GLY A 115 9.37 -6.59 -5.85
CA GLY A 115 9.23 -7.68 -6.79
C GLY A 115 8.02 -8.56 -6.47
N PRO A 116 7.83 -9.62 -7.23
CA PRO A 116 6.72 -10.53 -7.02
C PRO A 116 6.82 -11.21 -5.65
N LYS A 117 5.67 -11.65 -5.15
CA LYS A 117 5.59 -12.41 -3.90
C LYS A 117 6.48 -13.65 -3.92
N THR A 118 6.97 -14.00 -2.76
CA THR A 118 7.82 -15.15 -2.48
C THR A 118 7.07 -16.20 -1.66
N ALA A 119 7.71 -17.32 -1.35
CA ALA A 119 7.15 -18.31 -0.44
C ALA A 119 6.92 -17.78 1.00
N LEU A 120 7.61 -16.69 1.41
CA LEU A 120 7.36 -16.02 2.69
C LEU A 120 6.02 -15.30 2.69
N ASP A 121 5.66 -14.68 1.57
CA ASP A 121 4.39 -13.98 1.38
C ASP A 121 3.23 -15.00 1.29
N ASP A 122 3.43 -16.10 0.57
CA ASP A 122 2.45 -17.20 0.52
C ASP A 122 2.20 -17.78 1.93
N PHE A 123 3.26 -17.94 2.72
CA PHE A 123 3.13 -18.39 4.11
C PHE A 123 2.30 -17.41 4.96
N TYR A 124 2.49 -16.08 4.79
CA TYR A 124 1.68 -15.10 5.48
C TYR A 124 0.19 -15.23 5.12
N HIS A 125 -0.13 -15.32 3.83
CA HIS A 125 -1.52 -15.43 3.38
C HIS A 125 -2.21 -16.72 3.85
N GLU A 126 -1.44 -17.80 4.06
CA GLU A 126 -1.98 -19.07 4.57
C GLU A 126 -2.13 -19.08 6.09
N ASN A 127 -1.25 -18.39 6.82
CA ASN A 127 -1.12 -18.55 8.28
C ASN A 127 -1.46 -17.27 9.07
N GLY A 128 -1.55 -16.10 8.42
CA GLY A 128 -1.84 -14.82 9.06
C GLY A 128 -0.65 -14.19 9.81
N TRP A 129 0.57 -14.67 9.59
CA TRP A 129 1.79 -14.11 10.16
C TRP A 129 3.01 -14.37 9.27
N PHE A 130 3.95 -13.42 9.24
CA PHE A 130 5.18 -13.52 8.45
C PHE A 130 6.24 -14.30 9.22
N PRO A 131 6.91 -15.30 8.61
CA PRO A 131 7.76 -16.23 9.33
C PRO A 131 9.09 -15.61 9.74
N ALA A 132 9.45 -15.72 11.01
CA ALA A 132 10.76 -15.36 11.55
C ALA A 132 11.75 -16.51 11.43
N LEU A 133 13.04 -16.21 11.52
CA LEU A 133 14.09 -17.21 11.69
C LEU A 133 14.18 -17.65 13.16
N HIS A 134 14.44 -18.92 13.39
CA HIS A 134 14.82 -19.41 14.71
C HIS A 134 16.25 -18.96 15.08
N PRO A 135 16.57 -18.87 16.38
CA PRO A 135 17.92 -18.53 16.80
C PRO A 135 18.98 -19.46 16.19
N GLY A 136 19.95 -18.89 15.48
CA GLY A 136 21.02 -19.63 14.79
C GLY A 136 20.67 -20.13 13.39
N GLU A 137 19.45 -19.98 12.94
CA GLU A 137 19.04 -20.28 11.57
C GLU A 137 19.60 -19.23 10.60
N LYS A 138 19.93 -19.66 9.38
CA LYS A 138 20.45 -18.77 8.34
C LYS A 138 19.35 -18.41 7.37
N GLU A 139 19.40 -17.16 6.89
CA GLU A 139 18.52 -16.71 5.82
C GLU A 139 18.85 -17.42 4.50
N GLU A 140 17.83 -17.99 3.85
CA GLU A 140 17.94 -18.68 2.58
C GLU A 140 17.33 -17.90 1.42
N PHE A 141 16.48 -16.90 1.72
CA PHE A 141 15.85 -16.06 0.71
C PHE A 141 16.77 -14.91 0.31
N THR A 142 17.17 -14.89 -0.95
CA THR A 142 18.09 -13.87 -1.50
C THR A 142 17.45 -12.49 -1.57
N GLU A 143 16.12 -12.42 -1.57
CA GLU A 143 15.30 -11.22 -1.55
C GLU A 143 15.34 -10.50 -0.19
N VAL A 144 15.65 -11.23 0.87
CA VAL A 144 15.79 -10.66 2.22
C VAL A 144 17.15 -9.98 2.35
N GLY A 145 17.14 -8.65 2.46
CA GLY A 145 18.36 -7.87 2.64
C GLY A 145 19.08 -8.19 3.95
N PRO A 146 20.42 -8.30 3.94
CA PRO A 146 21.17 -8.70 5.14
C PRO A 146 21.12 -7.67 6.28
N PHE A 147 20.85 -6.40 5.96
CA PHE A 147 20.70 -5.32 6.94
C PHE A 147 19.28 -5.27 7.50
N GLU A 148 18.27 -5.23 6.62
CA GLU A 148 16.88 -5.10 7.03
C GLU A 148 16.31 -6.39 7.58
N GLN A 149 16.78 -7.54 7.11
CA GLN A 149 16.29 -8.85 7.50
C GLN A 149 14.77 -9.00 7.24
N ARG A 150 14.13 -10.04 7.77
CA ARG A 150 12.70 -10.29 7.56
C ARG A 150 11.79 -9.32 8.28
N GLN A 151 12.22 -8.71 9.38
CA GLN A 151 11.39 -7.87 10.24
C GLN A 151 10.01 -8.49 10.55
N ALA A 152 9.95 -9.81 10.77
CA ALA A 152 8.73 -10.59 10.76
C ALA A 152 7.60 -10.06 11.65
N ALA A 153 7.91 -9.58 12.85
CA ALA A 153 6.93 -8.99 13.75
C ALA A 153 6.35 -7.66 13.20
N ALA A 154 7.22 -6.80 12.64
CA ALA A 154 6.81 -5.53 12.07
C ALA A 154 5.97 -5.74 10.79
N VAL A 155 6.43 -6.64 9.90
CA VAL A 155 5.69 -7.01 8.67
C VAL A 155 4.31 -7.58 9.03
N THR A 156 4.25 -8.52 9.98
CA THR A 156 2.98 -9.12 10.40
C THR A 156 1.99 -8.07 10.92
N THR A 157 2.44 -7.18 11.81
CA THR A 157 1.55 -6.16 12.40
C THR A 157 1.11 -5.11 11.38
N ALA A 158 2.02 -4.69 10.50
CA ALA A 158 1.69 -3.75 9.43
C ALA A 158 0.70 -4.35 8.43
N ALA A 159 0.99 -5.54 7.92
CA ALA A 159 0.13 -6.22 6.95
C ALA A 159 -1.26 -6.54 7.53
N SER A 160 -1.35 -7.01 8.78
CA SER A 160 -2.64 -7.26 9.43
C SER A 160 -3.52 -6.02 9.55
N TYR A 161 -2.92 -4.84 9.80
CA TYR A 161 -3.64 -3.58 9.80
C TYR A 161 -4.10 -3.18 8.40
N ASP A 162 -3.22 -3.30 7.41
CA ASP A 162 -3.52 -2.97 6.02
C ASP A 162 -4.61 -3.89 5.46
N ASP A 163 -4.54 -5.19 5.74
CA ASP A 163 -5.56 -6.17 5.36
C ASP A 163 -6.93 -5.80 5.97
N TRP A 164 -6.96 -5.46 7.25
CA TRP A 164 -8.20 -4.97 7.87
C TRP A 164 -8.75 -3.72 7.17
N CYS A 165 -7.89 -2.79 6.76
CA CYS A 165 -8.30 -1.61 5.99
C CYS A 165 -8.87 -1.98 4.62
N ILE A 166 -8.25 -2.94 3.90
CA ILE A 166 -8.73 -3.46 2.63
C ILE A 166 -10.09 -4.14 2.83
N ALA A 167 -10.26 -4.90 3.91
CA ALA A 167 -11.55 -5.49 4.28
C ALA A 167 -12.65 -4.42 4.44
N GLN A 168 -12.35 -3.24 4.99
CA GLN A 168 -13.37 -2.17 5.09
C GLN A 168 -13.79 -1.64 3.71
N LEU A 169 -12.87 -1.51 2.76
CA LEU A 169 -13.19 -1.17 1.37
C LEU A 169 -14.05 -2.26 0.72
N ALA A 170 -13.67 -3.53 0.88
CA ALA A 170 -14.43 -4.68 0.38
C ALA A 170 -15.87 -4.70 0.93
N LYS A 171 -16.01 -4.48 2.24
CA LYS A 171 -17.31 -4.40 2.91
C LYS A 171 -18.20 -3.29 2.33
N HIS A 172 -17.63 -2.10 2.13
CA HIS A 172 -18.35 -0.98 1.53
C HIS A 172 -18.86 -1.31 0.12
N LEU A 173 -18.06 -2.05 -0.65
CA LEU A 173 -18.39 -2.48 -2.02
C LEU A 173 -19.29 -3.72 -2.08
N GLY A 174 -19.66 -4.32 -0.95
CA GLY A 174 -20.46 -5.55 -0.91
C GLY A 174 -19.72 -6.80 -1.39
N LYS A 175 -18.38 -6.79 -1.36
CA LYS A 175 -17.52 -7.91 -1.77
C LYS A 175 -17.29 -8.85 -0.58
N ASP A 176 -18.32 -9.63 -0.23
CA ASP A 176 -18.35 -10.43 1.00
C ASP A 176 -17.25 -11.49 1.12
N GLU A 177 -16.78 -12.05 0.01
CA GLU A 177 -15.69 -13.04 -0.01
C GLU A 177 -14.37 -12.36 0.35
N ASP A 178 -14.07 -11.22 -0.27
CA ASP A 178 -12.87 -10.44 0.02
C ASP A 178 -12.89 -9.88 1.45
N TYR A 179 -14.07 -9.43 1.93
CA TYR A 179 -14.20 -8.97 3.31
C TYR A 179 -13.88 -10.04 4.36
N ARG A 180 -14.10 -11.32 4.04
CA ARG A 180 -13.77 -12.44 4.94
C ARG A 180 -12.34 -12.92 4.77
N PHE A 181 -11.76 -12.68 3.63
CA PHE A 181 -10.39 -13.10 3.33
C PHE A 181 -9.38 -12.18 4.02
N PHE A 182 -9.57 -10.88 3.88
CA PHE A 182 -8.78 -9.85 4.53
C PHE A 182 -9.26 -9.57 5.96
#